data_3567b8789815429bf9eaded1c74bb1f6
#
_entry.id   3567b8789815429bf9eaded1c74bb1f6
#
_cell.length_a   1.000
_cell.length_b   1.000
_cell.length_c   1.000
_cell.angle_alpha   90.00
_cell.angle_beta   90.00
_cell.angle_gamma   90.00
#
_symmetry.space_group_name_H-M   'P 1'
#
loop_
_entity.id
_entity.type
_entity.pdbx_description
1 polymer ?
#
loop_
_entity_poly.entity_id
_entity_poly.type
_entity_poly.pdbx_seq_one_letter_code
_entity_poly.pdbx_strand_id
1 'polypeptide(L)'
;MKHWFVVIVVAVAALVGVIALVGGFSAISANEEDELSVYSFTGTHELFELPNGIVVLTNDKEVFDGGDLKIINPAAFSDIVFYSAKYYQIKDGEKRTVLFNGVEDMTGGTLNVEGDLGRISSESVLSDDLEGNLWFELKTADMSGKENTYQIPLTLEKITG
;
A
#
# COMPACT_ATOMS: atom_id res chain seq x y z
N MET A 1 -4.14 -9.12 -21.85
CA MET A 1 -2.91 -9.47 -21.14
C MET A 1 -1.67 -8.67 -21.54
N LYS A 2 -1.44 -8.31 -22.82
CA LYS A 2 -0.24 -7.54 -23.24
C LYS A 2 -0.19 -6.07 -22.77
N HIS A 3 -1.31 -5.42 -22.53
CA HIS A 3 -1.34 -4.00 -22.15
C HIS A 3 -1.04 -3.74 -20.66
N TRP A 4 -1.31 -4.69 -19.79
CA TRP A 4 -1.02 -4.58 -18.35
C TRP A 4 0.48 -4.63 -18.06
N PHE A 5 1.22 -5.48 -18.76
CA PHE A 5 2.68 -5.54 -18.63
C PHE A 5 3.35 -4.20 -18.99
N VAL A 6 2.83 -3.49 -19.97
CA VAL A 6 3.37 -2.18 -20.37
C VAL A 6 3.11 -1.11 -19.32
N VAL A 7 1.95 -1.14 -18.66
CA VAL A 7 1.62 -0.18 -17.60
C VAL A 7 2.48 -0.41 -16.36
N ILE A 8 2.72 -1.66 -15.96
CA ILE A 8 3.58 -2.00 -14.82
C ILE A 8 5.03 -1.60 -15.10
N VAL A 9 5.56 -1.88 -16.28
CA VAL A 9 6.93 -1.51 -16.66
C VAL A 9 7.11 0.00 -16.71
N VAL A 10 6.12 0.76 -17.18
CA VAL A 10 6.16 2.23 -17.19
C VAL A 10 6.05 2.79 -15.78
N ALA A 11 5.24 2.20 -14.90
CA ALA A 11 5.13 2.62 -13.50
C ALA A 11 6.43 2.37 -12.73
N VAL A 12 7.08 1.22 -12.94
CA VAL A 12 8.38 0.90 -12.33
C VAL A 12 9.49 1.82 -12.88
N ALA A 13 9.50 2.11 -14.19
CA ALA A 13 10.46 3.04 -14.78
C ALA A 13 10.27 4.48 -14.27
N ALA A 14 9.04 4.92 -14.05
CA ALA A 14 8.74 6.22 -13.46
C ALA A 14 9.15 6.28 -11.97
N LEU A 15 8.98 5.19 -11.23
CA LEU A 15 9.38 5.10 -9.82
C LEU A 15 10.90 5.15 -9.65
N VAL A 16 11.65 4.43 -10.47
CA VAL A 16 13.11 4.48 -10.50
C VAL A 16 13.62 5.87 -10.92
N GLY A 17 12.93 6.53 -11.85
CA GLY A 17 13.25 7.90 -12.27
C GLY A 17 13.06 8.94 -11.16
N VAL A 18 12.06 8.78 -10.29
CA VAL A 18 11.79 9.69 -9.14
C VAL A 18 12.87 9.54 -8.06
N ILE A 19 13.36 8.33 -7.80
CA ILE A 19 14.45 8.10 -6.85
C ILE A 19 15.73 8.79 -7.34
N ALA A 20 16.00 8.82 -8.65
CA ALA A 20 17.15 9.50 -9.23
C ALA A 20 17.07 11.05 -9.18
N LEU A 21 15.86 11.63 -9.13
CA LEU A 21 15.66 13.09 -9.11
C LEU A 21 15.67 13.72 -7.71
N VAL A 22 15.44 12.95 -6.66
CA VAL A 22 15.38 13.46 -5.26
C VAL A 22 16.69 13.26 -4.51
N GLY A 23 17.54 12.34 -4.95
CA GLY A 23 18.85 12.09 -4.36
C GLY A 23 19.94 12.72 -5.21
N GLY A 24 20.50 13.87 -4.78
CA GLY A 24 21.72 14.41 -5.39
C GLY A 24 22.81 13.32 -5.44
N PHE A 25 23.31 13.01 -6.64
CA PHE A 25 24.39 12.08 -6.86
C PHE A 25 25.67 12.61 -6.16
N SER A 26 25.91 12.14 -4.93
CA SER A 26 27.26 12.07 -4.40
C SER A 26 27.89 10.81 -4.96
N ALA A 27 29.07 10.94 -5.57
CA ALA A 27 29.81 9.85 -6.18
C ALA A 27 29.90 8.66 -5.21
N ILE A 28 29.17 7.59 -5.48
CA ILE A 28 29.16 6.36 -4.71
C ILE A 28 30.32 5.52 -5.20
N SER A 29 31.23 5.20 -4.28
CA SER A 29 32.23 4.15 -4.46
C SER A 29 31.53 2.86 -4.90
N ALA A 30 31.87 2.38 -6.09
CA ALA A 30 31.44 1.08 -6.58
C ALA A 30 32.05 0.00 -5.67
N ASN A 31 31.19 -0.70 -4.87
CA ASN A 31 31.46 -2.04 -4.35
C ASN A 31 30.36 -2.65 -3.43
N GLU A 32 29.12 -2.16 -3.46
CA GLU A 32 27.99 -2.95 -2.95
C GLU A 32 26.92 -2.91 -4.05
N GLU A 33 26.61 -4.05 -4.63
CA GLU A 33 25.40 -4.17 -5.47
C GLU A 33 24.22 -3.88 -4.54
N ASP A 34 23.61 -2.71 -4.68
CA ASP A 34 22.39 -2.37 -3.97
C ASP A 34 21.32 -3.39 -4.36
N GLU A 35 21.02 -4.31 -3.46
CA GLU A 35 19.99 -5.32 -3.70
C GLU A 35 18.63 -4.63 -3.77
N LEU A 36 18.11 -4.48 -4.98
CA LEU A 36 16.79 -3.91 -5.25
C LEU A 36 15.76 -5.03 -5.32
N SER A 37 14.82 -5.06 -4.40
CA SER A 37 13.68 -5.95 -4.44
C SER A 37 12.39 -5.18 -4.68
N VAL A 38 11.61 -5.61 -5.67
CA VAL A 38 10.31 -5.02 -6.01
C VAL A 38 9.23 -6.08 -5.92
N TYR A 39 8.20 -5.77 -5.16
CA TYR A 39 7.02 -6.61 -4.98
C TYR A 39 5.77 -5.86 -5.44
N SER A 40 4.87 -6.56 -6.15
CA SER A 40 3.48 -6.15 -6.22
C SER A 40 2.68 -6.89 -5.15
N PHE A 41 1.61 -6.28 -4.69
CA PHE A 41 0.67 -6.98 -3.83
C PHE A 41 -0.78 -6.70 -4.21
N THR A 42 -1.64 -7.66 -3.89
CA THR A 42 -3.08 -7.56 -4.07
C THR A 42 -3.78 -8.06 -2.82
N GLY A 43 -5.01 -7.61 -2.62
CA GLY A 43 -5.89 -8.10 -1.55
C GLY A 43 -7.34 -8.13 -2.02
N THR A 44 -8.10 -9.12 -1.56
CA THR A 44 -9.52 -9.26 -1.94
C THR A 44 -10.37 -9.59 -0.73
N HIS A 45 -11.44 -8.83 -0.58
CA HIS A 45 -12.53 -9.07 0.34
C HIS A 45 -13.85 -9.12 -0.48
N GLU A 46 -14.91 -9.71 0.05
CA GLU A 46 -16.21 -9.76 -0.65
C GLU A 46 -16.81 -8.37 -0.96
N LEU A 47 -16.41 -7.34 -0.22
CA LEU A 47 -16.92 -5.98 -0.32
C LEU A 47 -16.00 -5.02 -1.07
N PHE A 48 -14.70 -5.32 -1.17
CA PHE A 48 -13.68 -4.46 -1.78
C PHE A 48 -12.45 -5.24 -2.26
N GLU A 49 -11.63 -4.61 -3.09
CA GLU A 49 -10.35 -5.15 -3.56
C GLU A 49 -9.23 -4.08 -3.54
N LEU A 50 -8.00 -4.57 -3.45
CA LEU A 50 -6.75 -3.82 -3.59
C LEU A 50 -5.98 -4.42 -4.78
N PRO A 51 -6.08 -3.86 -5.99
CA PRO A 51 -5.59 -4.53 -7.19
C PRO A 51 -4.12 -4.26 -7.53
N ASN A 52 -3.48 -3.24 -6.95
CA ASN A 52 -2.27 -2.65 -7.52
C ASN A 52 -1.29 -2.02 -6.51
N GLY A 53 -1.10 -2.60 -5.33
CA GLY A 53 -0.09 -2.11 -4.39
C GLY A 53 1.34 -2.49 -4.81
N ILE A 54 2.34 -1.69 -4.40
CA ILE A 54 3.75 -1.89 -4.71
C ILE A 54 4.62 -1.66 -3.47
N VAL A 55 5.64 -2.51 -3.30
CA VAL A 55 6.73 -2.32 -2.34
C VAL A 55 8.06 -2.34 -3.07
N VAL A 56 8.90 -1.35 -2.83
CA VAL A 56 10.28 -1.30 -3.31
C VAL A 56 11.20 -1.26 -2.10
N LEU A 57 12.13 -2.19 -2.04
CA LEU A 57 13.14 -2.29 -0.98
C LEU A 57 14.53 -2.14 -1.58
N THR A 58 15.35 -1.31 -0.94
CA THR A 58 16.80 -1.24 -1.13
C THR A 58 17.49 -1.49 0.21
N ASN A 59 18.82 -1.52 0.24
CA ASN A 59 19.56 -1.73 1.49
C ASN A 59 19.28 -0.68 2.57
N ASP A 60 18.91 0.54 2.19
CA ASP A 60 18.74 1.68 3.09
C ASP A 60 17.37 2.34 3.06
N LYS A 61 16.54 2.02 2.07
CA LYS A 61 15.25 2.68 1.84
C LYS A 61 14.13 1.73 1.49
N GLU A 62 12.93 2.12 1.86
CA GLU A 62 11.71 1.49 1.41
C GLU A 62 10.76 2.53 0.78
N VAL A 63 10.05 2.12 -0.25
CA VAL A 63 8.88 2.84 -0.79
C VAL A 63 7.70 1.89 -0.74
N PHE A 64 6.66 2.31 -0.07
CA PHE A 64 5.40 1.59 0.01
C PHE A 64 4.30 2.42 -0.64
N ASP A 65 3.69 1.88 -1.69
CA ASP A 65 2.54 2.46 -2.39
C ASP A 65 1.33 1.57 -2.12
N GLY A 66 0.33 2.11 -1.42
CA GLY A 66 -0.88 1.38 -1.04
C GLY A 66 -1.76 1.01 -2.23
N GLY A 67 -1.58 1.70 -3.37
CA GLY A 67 -2.43 1.53 -4.53
C GLY A 67 -3.86 2.04 -4.30
N ASP A 68 -4.80 1.51 -5.07
CA ASP A 68 -6.19 1.92 -5.03
C ASP A 68 -7.05 0.94 -4.21
N LEU A 69 -7.96 1.48 -3.40
CA LEU A 69 -9.08 0.73 -2.84
C LEU A 69 -10.26 0.82 -3.80
N LYS A 70 -10.75 -0.31 -4.28
CA LYS A 70 -11.94 -0.41 -5.12
C LYS A 70 -13.08 -1.09 -4.39
N ILE A 71 -14.25 -0.50 -4.44
CA ILE A 71 -15.47 -1.02 -3.79
C ILE A 71 -16.21 -1.96 -4.74
N ILE A 72 -16.38 -3.22 -4.32
CA ILE A 72 -17.16 -4.24 -5.05
C ILE A 72 -18.65 -4.11 -4.71
N ASN A 73 -18.98 -3.83 -3.44
CA ASN A 73 -20.36 -3.65 -2.99
C ASN A 73 -20.57 -2.23 -2.43
N PRO A 74 -20.98 -1.26 -3.26
CA PRO A 74 -21.20 0.13 -2.82
C PRO A 74 -22.25 0.28 -1.74
N ALA A 75 -23.24 -0.60 -1.68
CA ALA A 75 -24.30 -0.51 -0.66
C ALA A 75 -23.77 -0.72 0.77
N ALA A 76 -22.66 -1.42 0.94
CA ALA A 76 -22.02 -1.62 2.25
C ALA A 76 -21.30 -0.37 2.78
N PHE A 77 -21.09 0.65 1.92
CA PHE A 77 -20.32 1.85 2.23
C PHE A 77 -21.10 3.15 1.93
N SER A 78 -22.44 3.07 1.82
CA SER A 78 -23.27 4.22 1.40
C SER A 78 -23.36 5.35 2.44
N ASP A 79 -23.22 5.01 3.73
CA ASP A 79 -23.50 5.92 4.84
C ASP A 79 -22.26 6.17 5.72
N ILE A 80 -21.07 5.98 5.15
CA ILE A 80 -19.80 6.10 5.88
C ILE A 80 -19.47 7.57 6.13
N VAL A 81 -19.20 7.90 7.40
CA VAL A 81 -18.77 9.22 7.85
C VAL A 81 -17.32 9.23 8.35
N PHE A 82 -16.77 8.05 8.61
CA PHE A 82 -15.37 7.86 8.98
C PHE A 82 -14.84 6.59 8.33
N TYR A 83 -13.62 6.64 7.83
CA TYR A 83 -12.85 5.44 7.52
C TYR A 83 -11.36 5.63 7.86
N SER A 84 -10.68 4.52 8.13
CA SER A 84 -9.24 4.45 8.14
C SER A 84 -8.75 3.19 7.43
N ALA A 85 -7.77 3.37 6.56
CA ALA A 85 -7.06 2.31 5.86
C ALA A 85 -5.66 2.18 6.44
N LYS A 86 -5.26 0.98 6.82
CA LYS A 86 -3.98 0.72 7.44
C LYS A 86 -3.32 -0.52 6.86
N TYR A 87 -2.08 -0.37 6.42
CA TYR A 87 -1.19 -1.48 6.11
C TYR A 87 -0.28 -1.76 7.28
N TYR A 88 -0.09 -3.02 7.62
CA TYR A 88 0.81 -3.42 8.68
C TYR A 88 1.48 -4.77 8.38
N GLN A 89 2.72 -4.90 8.84
CA GLN A 89 3.44 -6.15 8.85
C GLN A 89 3.29 -6.81 10.22
N ILE A 90 3.11 -8.14 10.23
CA ILE A 90 3.22 -8.94 11.45
C ILE A 90 4.63 -9.54 11.47
N LYS A 91 5.41 -9.20 12.50
CA LYS A 91 6.75 -9.74 12.74
C LYS A 91 6.88 -10.14 14.20
N ASP A 92 7.32 -11.36 14.47
CA ASP A 92 7.50 -11.88 15.82
C ASP A 92 6.23 -11.76 16.70
N GLY A 93 5.05 -11.81 16.08
CA GLY A 93 3.75 -11.63 16.74
C GLY A 93 3.35 -10.18 17.01
N GLU A 94 4.18 -9.21 16.63
CA GLU A 94 3.91 -7.77 16.75
C GLU A 94 3.42 -7.17 15.43
N LYS A 95 2.48 -6.21 15.54
CA LYS A 95 1.97 -5.44 14.38
C LYS A 95 2.79 -4.16 14.22
N ARG A 96 3.49 -4.02 13.10
CA ARG A 96 4.16 -2.79 12.68
C ARG A 96 3.35 -2.11 11.59
N THR A 97 2.84 -0.91 11.86
CA THR A 97 2.15 -0.10 10.85
C THR A 97 3.14 0.40 9.80
N VAL A 98 2.80 0.19 8.54
CA VAL A 98 3.58 0.61 7.36
C VAL A 98 3.00 1.90 6.79
N LEU A 99 1.70 1.90 6.49
CA LEU A 99 0.99 3.06 5.95
C LEU A 99 -0.35 3.19 6.65
N PHE A 100 -0.74 4.41 6.97
CA PHE A 100 -2.03 4.75 7.55
C PHE A 100 -2.63 5.95 6.83
N ASN A 101 -3.88 5.83 6.44
CA ASN A 101 -4.70 6.91 5.89
C ASN A 101 -6.06 6.89 6.59
N GLY A 102 -6.55 8.04 7.05
CA GLY A 102 -7.84 8.13 7.72
C GLY A 102 -8.52 9.45 7.41
N VAL A 103 -9.83 9.38 7.20
CA VAL A 103 -10.68 10.54 6.88
C VAL A 103 -11.95 10.48 7.73
N GLU A 104 -12.34 11.63 8.26
CA GLU A 104 -13.60 11.82 8.98
C GLU A 104 -14.37 13.00 8.39
N ASP A 105 -15.65 12.80 8.07
CA ASP A 105 -16.50 13.90 7.64
C ASP A 105 -17.08 14.65 8.85
N MET A 106 -16.56 15.85 9.09
CA MET A 106 -17.02 16.75 10.14
C MET A 106 -18.22 17.61 9.71
N THR A 107 -18.69 17.49 8.46
CA THR A 107 -19.75 18.32 7.88
C THR A 107 -21.13 17.64 7.87
N GLY A 108 -21.18 16.36 8.22
CA GLY A 108 -22.39 15.56 8.25
C GLY A 108 -22.80 14.98 6.90
N GLY A 109 -21.85 14.91 5.95
CA GLY A 109 -22.00 14.22 4.67
C GLY A 109 -21.59 12.74 4.76
N THR A 110 -21.44 12.11 3.61
CA THR A 110 -20.90 10.75 3.48
C THR A 110 -19.58 10.78 2.72
N LEU A 111 -18.66 9.89 3.11
CA LEU A 111 -17.35 9.76 2.50
C LEU A 111 -17.36 8.73 1.37
N ASN A 112 -16.64 9.05 0.30
CA ASN A 112 -16.21 8.04 -0.65
C ASN A 112 -15.00 7.29 -0.09
N VAL A 113 -15.14 6.00 0.15
CA VAL A 113 -14.08 5.14 0.68
C VAL A 113 -13.15 4.65 -0.43
N GLU A 114 -13.61 4.70 -1.69
CA GLU A 114 -12.85 4.28 -2.88
C GLU A 114 -11.80 5.32 -3.28
N GLY A 115 -10.60 4.87 -3.63
CA GLY A 115 -9.54 5.72 -4.19
C GLY A 115 -8.14 5.34 -3.76
N ASP A 116 -7.20 6.24 -4.06
CA ASP A 116 -5.77 6.12 -3.74
C ASP A 116 -5.53 6.13 -2.22
N LEU A 117 -4.86 5.10 -1.73
CA LEU A 117 -4.52 4.94 -0.32
C LEU A 117 -3.22 5.63 0.09
N GLY A 118 -2.49 6.18 -0.88
CA GLY A 118 -1.28 6.97 -0.65
C GLY A 118 0.01 6.16 -0.68
N ARG A 119 1.11 6.91 -0.53
CA ARG A 119 2.47 6.40 -0.62
C ARG A 119 3.31 6.94 0.53
N ILE A 120 4.24 6.11 1.01
CA ILE A 120 5.27 6.52 1.98
C ILE A 120 6.66 6.07 1.50
N SER A 121 7.67 6.85 1.83
CA SER A 121 9.07 6.46 1.69
C SER A 121 9.78 6.67 3.03
N SER A 122 10.53 5.68 3.49
CA SER A 122 11.23 5.74 4.76
C SER A 122 12.62 5.10 4.67
N GLU A 123 13.47 5.44 5.63
CA GLU A 123 14.77 4.78 5.84
C GLU A 123 14.63 3.47 6.64
N SER A 124 13.46 3.23 7.20
CA SER A 124 13.20 2.05 8.01
C SER A 124 12.72 0.91 7.13
N VAL A 125 13.53 -0.08 6.97
CA VAL A 125 13.28 -1.20 6.08
C VAL A 125 12.22 -2.13 6.67
N LEU A 126 11.16 -2.40 5.89
CA LEU A 126 10.34 -3.59 6.07
C LEU A 126 11.28 -4.80 6.04
N SER A 127 11.09 -5.75 6.92
CA SER A 127 11.91 -6.96 6.86
C SER A 127 11.61 -7.71 5.56
N ASP A 128 12.63 -8.38 5.00
CA ASP A 128 12.53 -9.16 3.76
C ASP A 128 11.46 -10.28 3.79
N ASP A 129 10.95 -10.59 4.97
CA ASP A 129 9.90 -11.58 5.21
C ASP A 129 8.51 -10.94 5.08
N LEU A 130 8.19 -10.45 3.87
CA LEU A 130 6.90 -9.82 3.57
C LEU A 130 5.81 -10.86 3.26
N GLU A 131 6.18 -12.01 2.66
CA GLU A 131 5.22 -13.02 2.23
C GLU A 131 4.45 -13.59 3.42
N GLY A 132 3.10 -13.53 3.34
CA GLY A 132 2.20 -13.99 4.40
C GLY A 132 2.13 -13.08 5.64
N ASN A 133 2.99 -12.06 5.72
CA ASN A 133 3.10 -11.18 6.89
C ASN A 133 2.57 -9.76 6.66
N LEU A 134 2.24 -9.40 5.41
CA LEU A 134 1.66 -8.09 5.08
C LEU A 134 0.14 -8.17 5.06
N TRP A 135 -0.50 -7.23 5.78
CA TRP A 135 -1.94 -7.20 6.00
C TRP A 135 -2.51 -5.81 5.72
N PHE A 136 -3.77 -5.79 5.34
CA PHE A 136 -4.57 -4.58 5.24
C PHE A 136 -5.74 -4.61 6.22
N GLU A 137 -6.03 -3.46 6.84
CA GLU A 137 -7.16 -3.24 7.72
C GLU A 137 -7.93 -2.01 7.24
N LEU A 138 -9.23 -2.18 6.97
CA LEU A 138 -10.18 -1.09 6.73
C LEU A 138 -11.11 -1.01 7.93
N LYS A 139 -11.14 0.15 8.59
CA LYS A 139 -12.17 0.48 9.59
C LYS A 139 -13.10 1.53 9.03
N THR A 140 -14.38 1.38 9.30
CA THR A 140 -15.40 2.35 8.90
C THR A 140 -16.35 2.60 10.06
N ALA A 141 -16.92 3.82 10.12
CA ALA A 141 -18.07 4.12 10.95
C ALA A 141 -19.18 4.77 10.09
N ASP A 142 -20.40 4.36 10.29
CA ASP A 142 -21.57 4.93 9.63
C ASP A 142 -22.23 6.07 10.44
N MET A 143 -23.21 6.75 9.85
CA MET A 143 -23.96 7.84 10.50
C MET A 143 -24.65 7.43 11.81
N SER A 144 -24.91 6.15 12.04
CA SER A 144 -25.49 5.63 13.28
C SER A 144 -24.47 5.41 14.38
N GLY A 145 -23.16 5.56 14.06
CA GLY A 145 -22.04 5.26 14.94
C GLY A 145 -21.67 3.77 14.98
N LYS A 146 -22.21 2.96 14.07
CA LYS A 146 -21.82 1.56 13.96
C LYS A 146 -20.46 1.46 13.30
N GLU A 147 -19.53 0.80 13.98
CA GLU A 147 -18.19 0.54 13.48
C GLU A 147 -18.09 -0.85 12.84
N ASN A 148 -17.36 -0.95 11.75
CA ASN A 148 -16.96 -2.21 11.13
C ASN A 148 -15.44 -2.23 10.95
N THR A 149 -14.85 -3.43 11.07
CA THR A 149 -13.42 -3.65 10.84
C THR A 149 -13.24 -4.85 9.94
N TYR A 150 -12.54 -4.65 8.84
CA TYR A 150 -12.20 -5.67 7.85
C TYR A 150 -10.69 -5.85 7.85
N GLN A 151 -10.21 -7.10 7.90
CA GLN A 151 -8.79 -7.42 7.86
C GLN A 151 -8.57 -8.51 6.83
N ILE A 152 -7.63 -8.27 5.92
CA ILE A 152 -7.27 -9.24 4.88
C ILE A 152 -5.74 -9.39 4.80
N PRO A 153 -5.24 -10.62 4.61
CA PRO A 153 -3.85 -10.84 4.23
C PRO A 153 -3.66 -10.36 2.79
N LEU A 154 -2.47 -9.87 2.49
CA LEU A 154 -2.10 -9.47 1.15
C LEU A 154 -1.29 -10.58 0.47
N THR A 155 -1.56 -10.79 -0.80
CA THR A 155 -0.80 -11.70 -1.65
C THR A 155 0.30 -10.91 -2.35
N LEU A 156 1.56 -11.28 -2.11
CA LEU A 156 2.72 -10.64 -2.72
C LEU A 156 3.24 -11.46 -3.88
N GLU A 157 3.75 -10.76 -4.90
CA GLU A 157 4.49 -11.32 -6.02
C GLU A 157 5.79 -10.52 -6.19
N LYS A 158 6.95 -11.21 -6.09
CA LYS A 158 8.25 -10.60 -6.34
C LYS A 158 8.42 -10.37 -7.84
N ILE A 159 8.65 -9.11 -8.24
CA ILE A 159 8.81 -8.70 -9.64
C ILE A 159 10.27 -8.74 -10.04
N THR A 160 11.16 -8.23 -9.17
CA THR A 160 12.61 -8.19 -9.40
C THR A 160 13.37 -8.41 -8.08
N GLY A 161 14.59 -8.87 -8.20
CA GLY A 161 15.55 -9.07 -7.12
C GLY A 161 16.32 -10.35 -7.28
#